data_22c089d0ae9f928872496b890bff0d08
#
_entry.id   22c089d0ae9f928872496b890bff0d08
#
_cell.length_a   1.000
_cell.length_b   1.000
_cell.length_c   1.000
_cell.angle_alpha   90.00
_cell.angle_beta   90.00
_cell.angle_gamma   90.00
#
_symmetry.space_group_name_H-M   'P 1'
#
loop_
_entity.id
_entity.type
_entity.pdbx_description
1 polymer ?
#
loop_
_entity_poly.entity_id
_entity_poly.type
_entity_poly.pdbx_seq_one_letter_code
_entity_poly.pdbx_strand_id
1 'polypeptide(L)'
;MSPDSGTLEAMVRTYFAGVDSEDLDLVFATLAPQCVFTVETHQVHLEGRPEITAMFARLWSGHKSVRHDQFKFMTDPKAGRVAVQFRVTNTLPDDSLVYKSNCNFFTVTKG
;
A
#
# COMPACT_ATOMS: atom_id res chain seq x y z
N MET A 1 -22.58 4.28 -6.91
CA MET A 1 -21.94 5.58 -6.72
C MET A 1 -20.46 5.41 -6.53
N SER A 2 -19.69 6.26 -7.18
CA SER A 2 -18.23 6.25 -6.99
C SER A 2 -17.89 6.87 -5.64
N PRO A 3 -16.86 6.36 -4.93
CA PRO A 3 -16.36 7.00 -3.71
C PRO A 3 -15.89 8.44 -4.00
N ASP A 4 -16.08 9.33 -3.05
CA ASP A 4 -15.54 10.68 -3.15
C ASP A 4 -14.05 10.71 -2.79
N SER A 5 -13.40 11.87 -2.93
CA SER A 5 -11.98 12.02 -2.64
C SER A 5 -11.63 11.65 -1.20
N GLY A 6 -12.45 12.06 -0.23
CA GLY A 6 -12.20 11.73 1.17
C GLY A 6 -12.25 10.23 1.44
N THR A 7 -13.19 9.53 0.82
CA THR A 7 -13.30 8.08 0.94
C THR A 7 -12.11 7.37 0.29
N LEU A 8 -11.68 7.83 -0.89
CA LEU A 8 -10.51 7.28 -1.57
C LEU A 8 -9.24 7.45 -0.73
N GLU A 9 -9.04 8.62 -0.16
CA GLU A 9 -7.88 8.87 0.70
C GLU A 9 -7.92 8.00 1.96
N ALA A 10 -9.09 7.87 2.58
CA ALA A 10 -9.25 7.04 3.77
C ALA A 10 -8.94 5.57 3.50
N MET A 11 -9.34 5.05 2.34
CA MET A 11 -9.03 3.67 1.95
C MET A 11 -7.53 3.44 1.83
N VAL A 12 -6.81 4.38 1.22
CA VAL A 12 -5.36 4.29 1.06
C VAL A 12 -4.66 4.38 2.41
N ARG A 13 -5.09 5.30 3.28
CA ARG A 13 -4.52 5.43 4.63
C ARG A 13 -4.71 4.15 5.44
N THR A 14 -5.87 3.53 5.34
CA THR A 14 -6.16 2.26 6.02
C THR A 14 -5.24 1.15 5.51
N TYR A 15 -5.04 1.09 4.20
CA TYR A 15 -4.11 0.13 3.59
C TYR A 15 -2.70 0.28 4.20
N PHE A 16 -2.14 1.49 4.22
CA PHE A 16 -0.80 1.71 4.76
C PHE A 16 -0.74 1.47 6.27
N ALA A 17 -1.80 1.80 7.00
CA ALA A 17 -1.88 1.47 8.42
C ALA A 17 -1.77 -0.04 8.65
N GLY A 18 -2.42 -0.83 7.80
CA GLY A 18 -2.31 -2.29 7.85
C GLY A 18 -0.89 -2.77 7.56
N VAL A 19 -0.23 -2.19 6.56
CA VAL A 19 1.16 -2.52 6.24
C VAL A 19 2.10 -2.19 7.40
N ASP A 20 1.96 -1.01 7.97
CA ASP A 20 2.86 -0.53 9.04
C ASP A 20 2.65 -1.27 10.35
N SER A 21 1.44 -1.77 10.60
CA SER A 21 1.13 -2.55 11.82
C SER A 21 1.29 -4.06 11.62
N GLU A 22 1.69 -4.50 10.43
CA GLU A 22 1.81 -5.92 10.06
C GLU A 22 0.49 -6.67 10.26
N ASP A 23 -0.61 -6.03 9.88
CA ASP A 23 -1.96 -6.55 10.03
C ASP A 23 -2.53 -6.91 8.67
N LEU A 24 -2.40 -8.19 8.27
CA LEU A 24 -2.89 -8.67 6.97
C LEU A 24 -4.40 -8.51 6.82
N ASP A 25 -5.16 -8.70 7.89
CA ASP A 25 -6.60 -8.56 7.81
C ASP A 25 -7.00 -7.13 7.46
N LEU A 26 -6.31 -6.15 8.05
CA LEU A 26 -6.54 -4.75 7.75
C LEU A 26 -6.15 -4.41 6.32
N VAL A 27 -5.00 -4.93 5.86
CA VAL A 27 -4.56 -4.74 4.46
C VAL A 27 -5.61 -5.30 3.50
N PHE A 28 -6.04 -6.54 3.71
CA PHE A 28 -6.98 -7.19 2.79
C PHE A 28 -8.41 -6.68 2.94
N ALA A 29 -8.74 -5.97 4.01
CA ALA A 29 -10.02 -5.27 4.10
C ALA A 29 -10.15 -4.17 3.03
N THR A 30 -9.03 -3.66 2.53
CA THR A 30 -9.01 -2.58 1.52
C THR A 30 -8.72 -3.09 0.11
N LEU A 31 -8.23 -4.31 -0.05
CA LEU A 31 -7.86 -4.86 -1.36
C LEU A 31 -8.96 -5.76 -1.91
N ALA A 32 -9.19 -5.66 -3.22
CA ALA A 32 -10.11 -6.57 -3.89
C ALA A 32 -9.57 -8.01 -3.83
N PRO A 33 -10.47 -9.03 -3.81
CA PRO A 33 -10.03 -10.43 -3.74
C PRO A 33 -9.07 -10.85 -4.86
N GLN A 34 -9.22 -10.25 -6.04
CA GLN A 34 -8.38 -10.53 -7.19
C GLN A 34 -7.45 -9.36 -7.50
N CYS A 35 -7.00 -8.68 -6.47
CA CYS A 35 -6.16 -7.50 -6.62
C CYS A 35 -4.87 -7.85 -7.38
N VAL A 36 -4.49 -6.97 -8.30
CA VAL A 36 -3.19 -7.02 -8.97
C VAL A 36 -2.30 -5.99 -8.29
N PHE A 37 -1.13 -6.43 -7.88
CA PHE A 37 -0.15 -5.61 -7.16
C PHE A 37 1.15 -5.60 -7.96
N THR A 38 1.62 -4.42 -8.35
CA THR A 38 2.84 -4.32 -9.14
C THR A 38 3.87 -3.43 -8.47
N VAL A 39 5.15 -3.78 -8.66
CA VAL A 39 6.28 -2.90 -8.34
C VAL A 39 7.03 -2.73 -9.66
N GLU A 40 6.68 -1.68 -10.39
CA GLU A 40 7.14 -1.50 -11.78
C GLU A 40 8.66 -1.40 -11.88
N THR A 41 9.28 -0.71 -10.92
CA THR A 41 10.74 -0.55 -10.90
C THR A 41 11.47 -1.89 -10.90
N HIS A 42 10.91 -2.90 -10.26
CA HIS A 42 11.51 -4.22 -10.14
C HIS A 42 10.83 -5.27 -11.01
N GLN A 43 9.89 -4.86 -11.87
CA GLN A 43 9.14 -5.75 -12.75
C GLN A 43 8.43 -6.86 -11.99
N VAL A 44 7.91 -6.53 -10.81
CA VAL A 44 7.14 -7.44 -9.98
C VAL A 44 5.66 -7.33 -10.33
N HIS A 45 5.00 -8.46 -10.54
CA HIS A 45 3.58 -8.54 -10.81
C HIS A 45 2.99 -9.67 -9.97
N LEU A 46 2.09 -9.31 -9.05
CA LEU A 46 1.46 -10.26 -8.13
C LEU A 46 -0.04 -10.23 -8.33
N GLU A 47 -0.66 -11.40 -8.32
CA GLU A 47 -2.10 -11.53 -8.48
C GLU A 47 -2.69 -12.31 -7.31
N GLY A 48 -3.67 -11.70 -6.66
CA GLY A 48 -4.45 -12.35 -5.64
C GLY A 48 -3.79 -12.43 -4.27
N ARG A 49 -4.60 -12.85 -3.32
CA ARG A 49 -4.22 -12.83 -1.90
C ARG A 49 -2.98 -13.66 -1.57
N PRO A 50 -2.82 -14.91 -2.10
CA PRO A 50 -1.65 -15.70 -1.72
C PRO A 50 -0.32 -15.05 -2.09
N GLU A 51 -0.21 -14.50 -3.30
CA GLU A 51 1.03 -13.89 -3.77
C GLU A 51 1.34 -12.60 -3.02
N ILE A 52 0.31 -11.80 -2.76
CA ILE A 52 0.46 -10.54 -2.02
C ILE A 52 0.84 -10.83 -0.56
N THR A 53 0.24 -11.84 0.05
CA THR A 53 0.59 -12.28 1.41
C THR A 53 2.05 -12.67 1.50
N ALA A 54 2.54 -13.43 0.53
CA ALA A 54 3.94 -13.87 0.50
C ALA A 54 4.89 -12.66 0.39
N MET A 55 4.53 -11.66 -0.40
CA MET A 55 5.31 -10.43 -0.53
C MET A 55 5.43 -9.70 0.81
N PHE A 56 4.30 -9.52 1.52
CA PHE A 56 4.32 -8.84 2.81
C PHE A 56 5.07 -9.64 3.87
N ALA A 57 4.96 -10.97 3.85
CA ALA A 57 5.74 -11.81 4.76
C ALA A 57 7.25 -11.59 4.58
N ARG A 58 7.71 -11.49 3.32
CA ARG A 58 9.11 -11.19 3.04
C ARG A 58 9.51 -9.80 3.49
N LEU A 59 8.66 -8.79 3.23
CA LEU A 59 8.91 -7.42 3.65
C LEU A 59 9.08 -7.34 5.17
N TRP A 60 8.14 -7.91 5.90
CA TRP A 60 8.15 -7.82 7.37
C TRP A 60 9.27 -8.65 7.99
N SER A 61 9.62 -9.80 7.41
CA SER A 61 10.71 -10.61 7.95
C SER A 61 12.08 -9.97 7.73
N GLY A 62 12.22 -9.16 6.68
CA GLY A 62 13.48 -8.48 6.36
C GLY A 62 13.66 -7.13 7.04
N HIS A 63 12.67 -6.65 7.78
CA HIS A 63 12.69 -5.33 8.41
C HIS A 63 12.16 -5.42 9.84
N LYS A 64 12.76 -4.64 10.74
CA LYS A 64 12.27 -4.51 12.10
C LYS A 64 10.97 -3.74 12.15
N SER A 65 10.89 -2.68 11.34
CA SER A 65 9.65 -1.94 11.13
C SER A 65 9.66 -1.26 9.76
N VAL A 66 8.45 -0.99 9.27
CA VAL A 66 8.23 -0.22 8.04
C VAL A 66 7.19 0.83 8.40
N ARG A 67 7.47 2.09 8.07
CA ARG A 67 6.56 3.19 8.37
C ARG A 67 6.35 4.06 7.14
N HIS A 68 5.08 4.33 6.83
CA HIS A 68 4.68 5.22 5.74
C HIS A 68 4.05 6.47 6.34
N ASP A 69 4.48 7.64 5.88
CA ASP A 69 3.91 8.91 6.35
C ASP A 69 4.10 10.01 5.30
N GLN A 70 3.70 11.23 5.66
CA GLN A 70 3.79 12.42 4.80
C GLN A 70 3.06 12.22 3.47
N PHE A 71 1.83 11.74 3.53
CA PHE A 71 1.02 11.45 2.35
C PHE A 71 0.58 12.73 1.64
N LYS A 72 0.73 12.75 0.31
CA LYS A 72 0.21 13.80 -0.56
C LYS A 72 -0.64 13.13 -1.63
N PHE A 73 -1.94 13.38 -1.60
CA PHE A 73 -2.90 12.69 -2.45
C PHE A 73 -3.27 13.51 -3.68
N MET A 74 -3.47 12.81 -4.79
CA MET A 74 -4.15 13.32 -5.97
C MET A 74 -5.21 12.30 -6.35
N THR A 75 -6.47 12.71 -6.34
CA THR A 75 -7.59 11.80 -6.54
C THR A 75 -8.38 12.16 -7.79
N ASP A 76 -8.89 11.11 -8.44
CA ASP A 76 -9.84 11.23 -9.53
C ASP A 76 -11.04 10.33 -9.21
N PRO A 77 -12.05 10.86 -8.50
CA PRO A 77 -13.20 10.04 -8.11
C PRO A 77 -13.98 9.45 -9.29
N LYS A 78 -14.06 10.16 -10.39
CA LYS A 78 -14.76 9.68 -11.58
C LYS A 78 -14.12 8.41 -12.13
N ALA A 79 -12.81 8.41 -12.19
CA ALA A 79 -12.06 7.26 -12.69
C ALA A 79 -11.84 6.19 -11.61
N GLY A 80 -12.12 6.50 -10.34
CA GLY A 80 -11.83 5.62 -9.22
C GLY A 80 -10.34 5.45 -9.02
N ARG A 81 -9.55 6.51 -9.21
CA ARG A 81 -8.10 6.43 -9.16
C ARG A 81 -7.52 7.36 -8.13
N VAL A 82 -6.45 6.89 -7.48
CA VAL A 82 -5.72 7.66 -6.49
C VAL A 82 -4.23 7.54 -6.79
N ALA A 83 -3.53 8.67 -6.83
CA ALA A 83 -2.08 8.71 -6.76
C ALA A 83 -1.69 9.28 -5.41
N VAL A 84 -0.68 8.72 -4.79
CA VAL A 84 -0.20 9.21 -3.50
C VAL A 84 1.32 9.18 -3.46
N GLN A 85 1.90 10.32 -3.11
CA GLN A 85 3.32 10.44 -2.82
C GLN A 85 3.51 10.36 -1.31
N PHE A 86 4.55 9.65 -0.87
CA PHE A 86 4.77 9.45 0.56
C PHE A 86 6.22 9.18 0.87
N ARG A 87 6.56 9.26 2.15
CA ARG A 87 7.87 8.88 2.67
C ARG A 87 7.77 7.53 3.35
N VAL A 88 8.84 6.74 3.21
CA VAL A 88 8.97 5.45 3.88
C VAL A 88 10.21 5.48 4.76
N THR A 89 10.06 5.05 6.01
CA THR A 89 11.18 4.81 6.91
C THR A 89 11.21 3.33 7.24
N ASN A 90 12.25 2.64 6.80
CA ASN A 90 12.47 1.23 7.12
C ASN A 90 13.53 1.11 8.18
N THR A 91 13.23 0.36 9.25
CA THR A 91 14.23 0.01 10.25
C THR A 91 14.70 -1.41 9.95
N LEU A 92 15.98 -1.57 9.71
CA LEU A 92 16.58 -2.86 9.40
C LEU A 92 16.84 -3.65 10.69
N PRO A 93 17.12 -4.97 10.59
CA PRO A 93 17.34 -5.79 11.80
C PRO A 93 18.49 -5.30 12.69
N ASP A 94 19.47 -4.57 12.11
CA ASP A 94 20.60 -4.01 12.86
C ASP A 94 20.30 -2.60 13.41
N ASP A 95 19.03 -2.16 13.37
CA ASP A 95 18.55 -0.85 13.80
C ASP A 95 18.94 0.32 12.89
N SER A 96 19.61 0.08 11.77
CA SER A 96 19.87 1.14 10.80
C SER A 96 18.59 1.54 10.10
N LEU A 97 18.54 2.80 9.64
CA LEU A 97 17.35 3.37 9.00
C LEU A 97 17.61 3.58 7.50
N VAL A 98 16.60 3.24 6.70
CA VAL A 98 16.59 3.52 5.26
C VAL A 98 15.39 4.39 4.95
N TYR A 99 15.65 5.50 4.27
CA TYR A 99 14.60 6.46 3.92
C TYR A 99 14.33 6.41 2.42
N LYS A 100 13.04 6.42 2.05
CA LYS A 100 12.62 6.40 0.65
C LYS A 100 11.50 7.40 0.43
N SER A 101 11.37 7.84 -0.81
CA SER A 101 10.22 8.63 -1.26
C SER A 101 9.62 7.89 -2.44
N ASN A 102 8.34 7.54 -2.31
CA ASN A 102 7.66 6.72 -3.32
C ASN A 102 6.36 7.39 -3.76
N CYS A 103 5.87 6.95 -4.91
CA CYS A 103 4.55 7.31 -5.40
C CYS A 103 3.84 6.03 -5.85
N ASN A 104 2.65 5.80 -5.32
CA ASN A 104 1.82 4.66 -5.68
C ASN A 104 0.55 5.10 -6.38
N PHE A 105 0.06 4.26 -7.27
CA PHE A 105 -1.20 4.46 -7.97
C PHE A 105 -2.16 3.34 -7.59
N PHE A 106 -3.39 3.72 -7.24
CA PHE A 106 -4.44 2.77 -6.87
C PHE A 106 -5.62 2.93 -7.82
N THR A 107 -6.21 1.82 -8.23
CA THR A 107 -7.48 1.79 -8.93
C THR A 107 -8.50 1.15 -8.00
N VAL A 108 -9.60 1.85 -7.75
CA VAL A 108 -10.67 1.39 -6.86
C VAL A 108 -11.80 0.89 -7.71
N THR A 109 -12.21 -0.35 -7.48
CA THR A 109 -13.33 -0.97 -8.18
C THR A 109 -14.56 -0.95 -7.32
N LYS A 110 -15.73 -1.07 -7.97
CA LYS A 110 -17.01 -1.15 -7.27
C LYS A 110 -17.16 -2.51 -6.60
N GLY A 111 -17.67 -2.49 -5.39
CA GLY A 111 -17.95 -3.70 -4.63
C GLY A 111 -16.92 -4.06 -3.58
#